data_aae79b59890cb41c10c88a09d344c092
#
_entry.id   aae79b59890cb41c10c88a09d344c092
#
_cell.length_a   1.000
_cell.length_b   1.000
_cell.length_c   1.000
_cell.angle_alpha   90.00
_cell.angle_beta   90.00
_cell.angle_gamma   90.00
#
_symmetry.space_group_name_H-M   'P 1'
#
loop_
_entity.id
_entity.type
_entity.pdbx_description
1 polymer ?
#
loop_
_entity_poly.entity_id
_entity_poly.type
_entity_poly.pdbx_seq_one_letter_code
_entity_poly.pdbx_strand_id
1 'polypeptide(L)'
;RSAGVSAVYHFYSEQRRKTFKRWLMDPSYEIKNERLKILLYELKYAGHKVGLHPTYDAWNDSELLKEQKKTLEESLGSKVTYCRQHWLRFSWKDTWLNQARSGLTQDSTLMFNDRSGFRNSCATSWKPWNPKGHKEHQIGCISSVIMDSHLFDYNNFSCCERNEYMRNWIIECKKVHGTCSLLWHPHTLTKDYGWDEDYNMMLEAISDKEL
;
A
#
# COMPACT_ATOMS: atom_id res chain seq x y z
N ARG A 1 -8.02 -3.50 16.36
CA ARG A 1 -8.83 -2.52 17.16
C ARG A 1 -8.10 -2.06 18.43
N SER A 2 -7.27 -2.89 19.03
CA SER A 2 -6.58 -2.58 20.29
C SER A 2 -5.49 -1.50 20.16
N ALA A 3 -4.83 -1.41 19.01
CA ALA A 3 -3.70 -0.49 18.80
C ALA A 3 -4.09 0.95 18.44
N GLY A 4 -5.38 1.26 18.20
CA GLY A 4 -5.85 2.61 17.82
C GLY A 4 -5.32 3.13 16.48
N VAL A 5 -4.73 2.26 15.65
CA VAL A 5 -4.10 2.61 14.37
C VAL A 5 -5.10 2.48 13.24
N SER A 6 -5.21 3.51 12.39
CA SER A 6 -5.96 3.44 11.13
C SER A 6 -5.04 2.95 10.00
N ALA A 7 -5.52 2.01 9.19
CA ALA A 7 -4.77 1.44 8.07
C ALA A 7 -5.46 1.71 6.73
N VAL A 8 -4.70 1.61 5.64
CA VAL A 8 -5.22 1.56 4.27
C VAL A 8 -5.11 0.13 3.76
N TYR A 9 -6.24 -0.51 3.50
CA TYR A 9 -6.30 -1.85 2.92
C TYR A 9 -6.45 -1.74 1.40
N HIS A 10 -5.48 -2.23 0.66
CA HIS A 10 -5.48 -2.18 -0.80
C HIS A 10 -6.05 -3.47 -1.39
N PHE A 11 -7.08 -3.34 -2.23
CA PHE A 11 -7.78 -4.48 -2.84
C PHE A 11 -7.61 -4.50 -4.35
N TYR A 12 -7.42 -5.70 -4.87
CA TYR A 12 -7.49 -6.02 -6.29
C TYR A 12 -8.96 -6.14 -6.73
N SER A 13 -9.29 -5.61 -7.91
CA SER A 13 -10.69 -5.49 -8.34
C SER A 13 -10.93 -5.74 -9.83
N GLU A 14 -10.01 -6.39 -10.50
CA GLU A 14 -10.12 -6.70 -11.93
C GLU A 14 -11.16 -7.80 -12.20
N GLN A 15 -12.01 -7.59 -13.20
CA GLN A 15 -13.09 -8.51 -13.58
C GLN A 15 -12.91 -9.19 -14.96
N ARG A 16 -11.98 -8.70 -15.79
CA ARG A 16 -11.72 -9.29 -17.09
C ARG A 16 -11.17 -10.71 -16.96
N ARG A 17 -11.49 -11.58 -17.95
CA ARG A 17 -10.96 -12.95 -18.00
C ARG A 17 -9.43 -12.94 -17.88
N LYS A 18 -8.88 -13.80 -17.03
CA LYS A 18 -7.45 -13.93 -16.82
C LYS A 18 -6.76 -14.51 -18.04
N THR A 19 -5.72 -13.83 -18.50
CA THR A 19 -4.69 -14.40 -19.40
C THR A 19 -3.69 -15.21 -18.57
N PHE A 20 -2.86 -16.03 -19.21
CA PHE A 20 -1.81 -16.80 -18.52
C PHE A 20 -0.88 -15.87 -17.70
N LYS A 21 -0.46 -14.74 -18.29
CA LYS A 21 0.35 -13.75 -17.57
C LYS A 21 -0.37 -13.22 -16.31
N ARG A 22 -1.64 -12.87 -16.42
CA ARG A 22 -2.42 -12.37 -15.28
C ARG A 22 -2.71 -13.47 -14.25
N TRP A 23 -2.84 -14.71 -14.70
CA TRP A 23 -2.95 -15.83 -13.77
C TRP A 23 -1.69 -16.00 -12.91
N LEU A 24 -0.52 -15.76 -13.50
CA LEU A 24 0.76 -15.84 -12.78
C LEU A 24 1.03 -14.62 -11.88
N MET A 25 0.65 -13.42 -12.34
CA MET A 25 1.07 -12.16 -11.73
C MET A 25 0.03 -11.53 -10.82
N ASP A 26 -1.25 -11.79 -11.01
CA ASP A 26 -2.36 -11.13 -10.33
C ASP A 26 -3.10 -12.06 -9.34
N PRO A 27 -3.65 -11.51 -8.25
CA PRO A 27 -4.48 -12.26 -7.32
C PRO A 27 -5.66 -12.97 -7.98
N SER A 28 -6.20 -14.01 -7.34
CA SER A 28 -7.25 -14.86 -7.91
C SER A 28 -8.65 -14.66 -7.32
N TYR A 29 -8.82 -13.75 -6.36
CA TYR A 29 -10.13 -13.51 -5.75
C TYR A 29 -10.99 -12.53 -6.57
N GLU A 30 -12.31 -12.61 -6.38
CA GLU A 30 -13.30 -11.69 -6.96
C GLU A 30 -13.80 -10.71 -5.90
N ILE A 31 -13.59 -9.40 -6.13
CA ILE A 31 -13.99 -8.35 -5.19
C ILE A 31 -15.52 -8.27 -4.99
N LYS A 32 -16.29 -8.72 -5.97
CA LYS A 32 -17.77 -8.76 -5.90
C LYS A 32 -18.33 -9.91 -5.06
N ASN A 33 -17.47 -10.80 -4.54
CA ASN A 33 -17.89 -11.86 -3.63
C ASN A 33 -18.51 -11.26 -2.35
N GLU A 34 -19.63 -11.81 -1.89
CA GLU A 34 -20.36 -11.27 -0.74
C GLU A 34 -19.54 -11.23 0.55
N ARG A 35 -18.68 -12.21 0.80
CA ARG A 35 -17.77 -12.20 1.97
C ARG A 35 -16.80 -11.01 1.93
N LEU A 36 -16.29 -10.66 0.73
CA LEU A 36 -15.41 -9.51 0.57
C LEU A 36 -16.17 -8.19 0.70
N LYS A 37 -17.40 -8.10 0.23
CA LYS A 37 -18.24 -6.91 0.45
C LYS A 37 -18.52 -6.68 1.94
N ILE A 38 -18.80 -7.76 2.70
CA ILE A 38 -18.96 -7.68 4.16
C ILE A 38 -17.66 -7.18 4.80
N LEU A 39 -16.51 -7.75 4.43
CA LEU A 39 -15.21 -7.31 4.93
C LEU A 39 -14.92 -5.83 4.60
N LEU A 40 -15.21 -5.38 3.38
CA LEU A 40 -15.06 -3.97 2.97
C LEU A 40 -15.91 -3.04 3.85
N TYR A 41 -17.16 -3.45 4.13
CA TYR A 41 -18.05 -2.71 5.02
C TYR A 41 -17.50 -2.66 6.46
N GLU A 42 -17.04 -3.78 7.00
CA GLU A 42 -16.46 -3.87 8.36
C GLU A 42 -15.21 -3.00 8.50
N LEU A 43 -14.31 -3.02 7.50
CA LEU A 43 -13.12 -2.17 7.49
C LEU A 43 -13.48 -0.70 7.49
N LYS A 44 -14.43 -0.29 6.65
CA LYS A 44 -14.92 1.09 6.58
C LYS A 44 -15.58 1.52 7.90
N TYR A 45 -16.43 0.67 8.47
CA TYR A 45 -17.11 0.94 9.76
C TYR A 45 -16.09 1.04 10.92
N ALA A 46 -15.01 0.27 10.86
CA ALA A 46 -13.91 0.35 11.83
C ALA A 46 -13.01 1.58 11.65
N GLY A 47 -13.30 2.47 10.69
CA GLY A 47 -12.53 3.69 10.42
C GLY A 47 -11.28 3.50 9.55
N HIS A 48 -11.08 2.32 8.98
CA HIS A 48 -10.00 2.07 8.04
C HIS A 48 -10.31 2.63 6.66
N LYS A 49 -9.27 2.84 5.85
CA LYS A 49 -9.39 3.26 4.46
C LYS A 49 -9.28 2.05 3.53
N VAL A 50 -9.97 2.13 2.39
CA VAL A 50 -9.85 1.15 1.31
C VAL A 50 -9.19 1.82 0.12
N GLY A 51 -8.18 1.16 -0.44
CA GLY A 51 -7.40 1.61 -1.59
C GLY A 51 -7.42 0.59 -2.72
N LEU A 52 -7.06 1.04 -3.92
CA LEU A 52 -6.91 0.20 -5.09
C LEU A 52 -5.52 -0.45 -5.12
N HIS A 53 -5.47 -1.77 -5.26
CA HIS A 53 -4.29 -2.53 -5.66
C HIS A 53 -4.51 -3.01 -7.10
N PRO A 54 -4.09 -2.23 -8.11
CA PRO A 54 -4.45 -2.53 -9.49
C PRO A 54 -3.68 -3.74 -10.03
N THR A 55 -4.08 -4.23 -11.21
CA THR A 55 -3.38 -5.32 -11.91
C THR A 55 -1.93 -4.95 -12.22
N TYR A 56 -1.12 -5.99 -12.41
CA TYR A 56 0.30 -5.87 -12.77
C TYR A 56 0.58 -4.93 -13.95
N ASP A 57 -0.31 -4.86 -14.94
CA ASP A 57 -0.14 -4.03 -16.14
C ASP A 57 -0.79 -2.64 -16.08
N ALA A 58 -1.50 -2.29 -15.00
CA ALA A 58 -2.26 -1.05 -14.93
C ALA A 58 -1.43 0.21 -14.63
N TRP A 59 -0.17 0.09 -14.27
CA TRP A 59 0.69 1.19 -13.79
C TRP A 59 0.84 2.36 -14.79
N ASN A 60 0.60 2.15 -16.07
CA ASN A 60 0.70 3.14 -17.16
C ASN A 60 -0.58 3.28 -18.00
N ASP A 61 -1.71 2.78 -17.50
CA ASP A 61 -3.00 2.80 -18.20
C ASP A 61 -4.10 3.42 -17.34
N SER A 62 -4.45 4.67 -17.63
CA SER A 62 -5.45 5.41 -16.85
C SER A 62 -6.87 4.86 -17.02
N GLU A 63 -7.22 4.29 -18.17
CA GLU A 63 -8.56 3.75 -18.41
C GLU A 63 -8.73 2.43 -17.65
N LEU A 64 -7.71 1.58 -17.65
CA LEU A 64 -7.70 0.37 -16.85
C LEU A 64 -7.77 0.67 -15.36
N LEU A 65 -7.03 1.67 -14.87
CA LEU A 65 -7.11 2.13 -13.49
C LEU A 65 -8.51 2.64 -13.13
N LYS A 66 -9.17 3.39 -14.03
CA LYS A 66 -10.56 3.85 -13.83
C LYS A 66 -11.54 2.70 -13.72
N GLU A 67 -11.44 1.73 -14.62
CA GLU A 67 -12.31 0.55 -14.64
C GLU A 67 -12.19 -0.24 -13.34
N GLN A 68 -10.96 -0.56 -12.92
CA GLN A 68 -10.71 -1.28 -11.67
C GLN A 68 -11.14 -0.49 -10.44
N LYS A 69 -10.85 0.81 -10.41
CA LYS A 69 -11.32 1.72 -9.34
C LYS A 69 -12.84 1.72 -9.25
N LYS A 70 -13.56 1.84 -10.37
CA LYS A 70 -15.03 1.80 -10.44
C LYS A 70 -15.58 0.49 -9.87
N THR A 71 -15.00 -0.64 -10.26
CA THR A 71 -15.39 -1.96 -9.75
C THR A 71 -15.24 -2.08 -8.23
N LEU A 72 -14.14 -1.53 -7.69
CA LEU A 72 -13.93 -1.49 -6.23
C LEU A 72 -14.92 -0.56 -5.54
N GLU A 73 -15.19 0.63 -6.11
CA GLU A 73 -16.16 1.60 -5.59
C GLU A 73 -17.59 1.03 -5.55
N GLU A 74 -17.98 0.29 -6.59
CA GLU A 74 -19.28 -0.43 -6.63
C GLU A 74 -19.39 -1.45 -5.49
N SER A 75 -18.32 -2.19 -5.19
CA SER A 75 -18.31 -3.18 -4.12
C SER A 75 -18.24 -2.56 -2.72
N LEU A 76 -17.56 -1.42 -2.58
CA LEU A 76 -17.38 -0.69 -1.32
C LEU A 76 -18.56 0.25 -0.99
N GLY A 77 -19.32 0.68 -1.99
CA GLY A 77 -20.37 1.69 -1.83
C GLY A 77 -19.85 3.09 -1.51
N SER A 78 -18.60 3.42 -1.87
CA SER A 78 -18.00 4.75 -1.67
C SER A 78 -16.78 4.97 -2.55
N LYS A 79 -16.35 6.25 -2.68
CA LYS A 79 -15.19 6.62 -3.49
C LYS A 79 -13.88 6.03 -2.94
N VAL A 80 -13.02 5.60 -3.87
CA VAL A 80 -11.67 5.11 -3.62
C VAL A 80 -10.67 6.13 -4.14
N THR A 81 -9.77 6.58 -3.27
CA THR A 81 -8.79 7.63 -3.58
C THR A 81 -7.35 7.19 -3.39
N TYR A 82 -7.12 6.11 -2.65
CA TYR A 82 -5.80 5.56 -2.35
C TYR A 82 -5.40 4.51 -3.37
N CYS A 83 -4.10 4.46 -3.71
CA CYS A 83 -3.52 3.47 -4.61
C CYS A 83 -2.17 2.97 -4.10
N ARG A 84 -1.90 1.69 -4.37
CA ARG A 84 -0.57 1.09 -4.33
C ARG A 84 -0.46 0.12 -5.48
N GLN A 85 0.50 0.35 -6.38
CA GLN A 85 0.69 -0.49 -7.56
C GLN A 85 1.14 -1.90 -7.17
N HIS A 86 0.57 -2.89 -7.86
CA HIS A 86 0.95 -4.29 -7.68
C HIS A 86 2.41 -4.51 -8.09
N TRP A 87 3.15 -5.30 -7.31
CA TRP A 87 4.59 -5.49 -7.45
C TRP A 87 5.41 -4.18 -7.38
N LEU A 88 4.85 -3.11 -6.78
CA LEU A 88 5.46 -1.78 -6.75
C LEU A 88 5.90 -1.28 -8.12
N ARG A 89 5.25 -1.74 -9.21
CA ARG A 89 5.58 -1.32 -10.59
C ARG A 89 5.36 0.17 -10.74
N PHE A 90 6.42 0.85 -11.17
CA PHE A 90 6.42 2.29 -11.15
C PHE A 90 7.29 2.90 -12.24
N SER A 91 6.79 3.97 -12.85
CA SER A 91 7.53 4.87 -13.73
C SER A 91 7.34 6.32 -13.27
N TRP A 92 8.44 7.02 -13.07
CA TRP A 92 8.43 8.46 -12.74
C TRP A 92 7.71 9.30 -13.81
N LYS A 93 7.72 8.84 -15.04
CA LYS A 93 7.12 9.54 -16.18
C LYS A 93 5.61 9.34 -16.26
N ASP A 94 5.10 8.15 -15.93
CA ASP A 94 3.77 7.73 -16.36
C ASP A 94 2.84 7.39 -15.19
N THR A 95 3.32 6.78 -14.08
CA THR A 95 2.44 6.18 -13.07
C THR A 95 1.57 7.23 -12.39
N TRP A 96 2.14 8.28 -11.83
CA TRP A 96 1.35 9.31 -11.14
C TRP A 96 0.41 10.06 -12.06
N LEU A 97 0.81 10.27 -13.33
CA LEU A 97 -0.06 10.91 -14.33
C LEU A 97 -1.31 10.05 -14.58
N ASN A 98 -1.14 8.72 -14.74
CA ASN A 98 -2.24 7.81 -15.01
C ASN A 98 -3.12 7.60 -13.77
N GLN A 99 -2.54 7.51 -12.58
CA GLN A 99 -3.29 7.49 -11.33
C GLN A 99 -4.14 8.77 -11.15
N ALA A 100 -3.56 9.96 -11.34
CA ALA A 100 -4.30 11.22 -11.24
C ALA A 100 -5.44 11.31 -12.28
N ARG A 101 -5.19 10.90 -13.54
CA ARG A 101 -6.21 10.84 -14.59
C ARG A 101 -7.35 9.87 -14.30
N SER A 102 -7.08 8.82 -13.53
CA SER A 102 -8.11 7.87 -13.07
C SER A 102 -8.90 8.38 -11.85
N GLY A 103 -8.58 9.57 -11.32
CA GLY A 103 -9.23 10.15 -10.17
C GLY A 103 -8.74 9.58 -8.83
N LEU A 104 -7.56 8.95 -8.79
CA LEU A 104 -6.84 8.61 -7.58
C LEU A 104 -6.09 9.86 -7.08
N THR A 105 -6.04 10.07 -5.77
CA THR A 105 -5.46 11.29 -5.18
C THR A 105 -4.35 11.00 -4.17
N GLN A 106 -4.15 9.74 -3.80
CA GLN A 106 -3.13 9.31 -2.85
C GLN A 106 -2.41 8.07 -3.37
N ASP A 107 -1.07 8.09 -3.38
CA ASP A 107 -0.23 6.97 -3.78
C ASP A 107 0.77 6.59 -2.69
N SER A 108 0.94 5.29 -2.45
CA SER A 108 1.95 4.75 -1.56
C SER A 108 2.82 3.68 -2.22
N THR A 109 3.00 3.77 -3.54
CA THR A 109 3.75 2.79 -4.33
C THR A 109 5.26 2.91 -4.16
N LEU A 110 5.78 4.15 -4.00
CA LEU A 110 7.22 4.39 -4.06
C LEU A 110 7.94 3.81 -2.85
N MET A 111 8.69 2.73 -3.09
CA MET A 111 9.49 2.01 -2.11
C MET A 111 10.65 1.31 -2.84
N PHE A 112 11.69 0.91 -2.14
CA PHE A 112 12.65 -0.08 -2.62
C PHE A 112 12.03 -1.47 -2.55
N ASN A 113 12.34 -2.35 -3.49
CA ASN A 113 11.78 -3.71 -3.51
C ASN A 113 12.52 -4.67 -2.56
N ASP A 114 13.81 -4.43 -2.34
CA ASP A 114 14.76 -5.35 -1.71
C ASP A 114 15.31 -4.86 -0.36
N ARG A 115 14.95 -3.66 0.05
CA ARG A 115 15.47 -3.04 1.28
C ARG A 115 14.54 -1.96 1.80
N SER A 116 14.63 -1.67 3.08
CA SER A 116 13.92 -0.56 3.71
C SER A 116 14.57 0.78 3.40
N GLY A 117 13.79 1.86 3.51
CA GLY A 117 14.27 3.23 3.35
C GLY A 117 13.38 4.09 2.47
N PHE A 118 13.55 5.39 2.57
CA PHE A 118 12.85 6.38 1.77
C PHE A 118 13.47 6.49 0.37
N ARG A 119 12.88 5.84 -0.63
CA ARG A 119 13.42 5.79 -2.00
C ARG A 119 13.56 7.17 -2.66
N ASN A 120 12.80 8.14 -2.23
CA ASN A 120 12.88 9.55 -2.67
C ASN A 120 13.60 10.46 -1.65
N SER A 121 14.24 9.89 -0.64
CA SER A 121 14.91 10.62 0.45
C SER A 121 13.98 11.59 1.21
N CYS A 122 12.65 11.32 1.22
CA CYS A 122 11.65 12.17 1.84
C CYS A 122 10.75 11.37 2.79
N ALA A 123 10.75 11.76 4.06
CA ALA A 123 9.94 11.18 5.13
C ALA A 123 8.61 11.92 5.37
N THR A 124 8.20 12.80 4.47
CA THR A 124 6.93 13.53 4.56
C THR A 124 6.04 13.21 3.36
N SER A 125 4.75 13.49 3.46
CA SER A 125 3.88 13.47 2.29
C SER A 125 4.24 14.60 1.34
N TRP A 126 4.18 14.36 0.05
CA TRP A 126 4.62 15.29 -0.99
C TRP A 126 3.81 15.13 -2.27
N LYS A 127 3.89 16.13 -3.16
CA LYS A 127 3.31 16.05 -4.50
C LYS A 127 4.42 15.98 -5.53
N PRO A 128 4.44 14.95 -6.39
CA PRO A 128 5.46 14.82 -7.40
C PRO A 128 5.34 15.89 -8.48
N TRP A 129 6.48 16.35 -8.97
CA TRP A 129 6.54 17.32 -10.07
C TRP A 129 6.28 16.64 -11.42
N ASN A 130 5.46 17.28 -12.25
CA ASN A 130 5.22 16.90 -13.63
C ASN A 130 6.05 17.80 -14.57
N PRO A 131 7.18 17.33 -15.10
CA PRO A 131 8.06 18.18 -15.91
C PRO A 131 7.43 18.58 -17.26
N LYS A 132 6.52 17.76 -17.80
CA LYS A 132 5.82 18.08 -19.06
C LYS A 132 4.74 19.16 -18.89
N GLY A 133 4.09 19.15 -17.74
CA GLY A 133 3.05 20.12 -17.41
C GLY A 133 3.55 21.34 -16.67
N HIS A 134 4.84 21.41 -16.33
CA HIS A 134 5.46 22.46 -15.52
C HIS A 134 4.68 22.77 -14.23
N LYS A 135 4.14 21.74 -13.57
CA LYS A 135 3.37 21.83 -12.33
C LYS A 135 3.41 20.55 -11.54
N GLU A 136 2.93 20.56 -10.31
CA GLU A 136 2.73 19.34 -9.52
C GLU A 136 1.67 18.43 -10.11
N HIS A 137 1.81 17.12 -9.90
CA HIS A 137 0.73 16.18 -10.16
C HIS A 137 -0.41 16.37 -9.16
N GLN A 138 -1.65 16.08 -9.58
CA GLN A 138 -2.85 16.11 -8.73
C GLN A 138 -2.97 14.81 -7.90
N ILE A 139 -1.87 14.40 -7.28
CA ILE A 139 -1.79 13.22 -6.41
C ILE A 139 -0.80 13.48 -5.29
N GLY A 140 -1.17 13.15 -4.06
CA GLY A 140 -0.28 13.16 -2.91
C GLY A 140 0.42 11.82 -2.79
N CYS A 141 1.69 11.83 -2.45
CA CYS A 141 2.49 10.63 -2.26
C CYS A 141 2.91 10.49 -0.80
N ILE A 142 2.82 9.26 -0.29
CA ILE A 142 3.35 8.84 1.00
C ILE A 142 4.39 7.78 0.71
N SER A 143 5.64 8.03 1.09
CA SER A 143 6.72 7.05 0.91
C SER A 143 6.47 5.82 1.77
N SER A 144 6.56 4.62 1.17
CA SER A 144 6.60 3.38 1.92
C SER A 144 8.05 3.07 2.28
N VAL A 145 8.31 2.73 3.54
CA VAL A 145 9.68 2.62 4.08
C VAL A 145 10.08 1.20 4.44
N ILE A 146 9.15 0.39 4.93
CA ILE A 146 9.34 -1.01 5.27
C ILE A 146 8.24 -1.85 4.65
N MET A 147 8.60 -3.06 4.24
CA MET A 147 7.72 -4.15 3.86
C MET A 147 8.09 -5.40 4.67
N ASP A 148 7.11 -6.24 5.00
CA ASP A 148 7.34 -7.49 5.73
C ASP A 148 8.44 -8.37 5.09
N SER A 149 8.46 -8.51 3.77
CA SER A 149 9.53 -9.26 3.09
C SER A 149 10.94 -8.66 3.26
N HIS A 150 11.07 -7.35 3.54
CA HIS A 150 12.39 -6.79 3.90
C HIS A 150 12.93 -7.38 5.20
N LEU A 151 12.06 -7.79 6.10
CA LEU A 151 12.42 -8.33 7.40
C LEU A 151 12.69 -9.82 7.36
N PHE A 152 12.00 -10.56 6.49
CA PHE A 152 11.97 -12.01 6.51
C PHE A 152 12.59 -12.66 5.27
N ASP A 153 12.43 -12.07 4.07
CA ASP A 153 12.88 -12.68 2.82
C ASP A 153 14.24 -12.16 2.34
N TYR A 154 14.51 -10.86 2.58
CA TYR A 154 15.73 -10.20 2.09
C TYR A 154 16.83 -10.05 3.13
N ASN A 155 16.52 -10.28 4.40
CA ASN A 155 17.47 -10.23 5.50
C ASN A 155 17.33 -11.46 6.40
N ASN A 156 18.40 -11.85 7.03
CA ASN A 156 18.44 -12.97 7.98
C ASN A 156 18.46 -12.46 9.43
N PHE A 157 17.49 -11.62 9.77
CA PHE A 157 17.39 -11.02 11.11
C PHE A 157 16.77 -12.00 12.12
N SER A 158 17.31 -12.02 13.34
CA SER A 158 16.62 -12.56 14.50
C SER A 158 15.38 -11.71 14.86
N CYS A 159 14.49 -12.22 15.70
CA CYS A 159 13.32 -11.47 16.17
C CYS A 159 13.71 -10.12 16.82
N CYS A 160 14.76 -10.11 17.67
CA CYS A 160 15.23 -8.87 18.30
C CYS A 160 15.72 -7.85 17.26
N GLU A 161 16.50 -8.30 16.27
CA GLU A 161 17.01 -7.43 15.20
C GLU A 161 15.89 -6.88 14.33
N ARG A 162 14.85 -7.67 14.00
CA ARG A 162 13.69 -7.18 13.26
C ARG A 162 12.96 -6.10 14.04
N ASN A 163 12.73 -6.31 15.33
CA ASN A 163 12.07 -5.32 16.18
C ASN A 163 12.85 -4.01 16.25
N GLU A 164 14.14 -4.07 16.53
CA GLU A 164 15.02 -2.91 16.56
C GLU A 164 15.03 -2.18 15.20
N TYR A 165 15.14 -2.93 14.12
CA TYR A 165 15.14 -2.38 12.77
C TYR A 165 13.84 -1.63 12.42
N MET A 166 12.67 -2.20 12.75
CA MET A 166 11.37 -1.55 12.55
C MET A 166 11.24 -0.28 13.40
N ARG A 167 11.60 -0.36 14.69
CA ARG A 167 11.56 0.78 15.61
C ARG A 167 12.44 1.93 15.13
N ASN A 168 13.64 1.65 14.65
CA ASN A 168 14.56 2.66 14.13
C ASN A 168 13.95 3.46 12.97
N TRP A 169 13.29 2.81 12.00
CA TRP A 169 12.63 3.51 10.90
C TRP A 169 11.42 4.33 11.35
N ILE A 170 10.66 3.84 12.33
CA ILE A 170 9.56 4.59 12.95
C ILE A 170 10.10 5.84 13.66
N ILE A 171 11.17 5.70 14.45
CA ILE A 171 11.83 6.80 15.14
C ILE A 171 12.36 7.84 14.15
N GLU A 172 13.04 7.42 13.08
CA GLU A 172 13.54 8.34 12.05
C GLU A 172 12.41 9.16 11.40
N CYS A 173 11.26 8.54 11.16
CA CYS A 173 10.08 9.26 10.66
C CYS A 173 9.55 10.25 11.71
N LYS A 174 9.45 9.83 12.99
CA LYS A 174 8.94 10.68 14.09
C LYS A 174 9.85 11.89 14.36
N LYS A 175 11.17 11.72 14.32
CA LYS A 175 12.16 12.81 14.53
C LYS A 175 11.95 14.02 13.61
N VAL A 176 11.45 13.80 12.43
CA VAL A 176 11.19 14.86 11.44
C VAL A 176 9.71 15.22 11.32
N HIS A 177 8.87 14.79 12.27
CA HIS A 177 7.42 14.89 12.19
C HIS A 177 6.86 14.40 10.85
N GLY A 178 7.44 13.31 10.36
CA GLY A 178 7.22 12.77 9.04
C GLY A 178 5.91 11.98 8.91
N THR A 179 5.65 11.55 7.70
CA THR A 179 4.55 10.63 7.36
C THR A 179 5.10 9.55 6.45
N CYS A 180 5.02 8.30 6.85
CA CYS A 180 5.43 7.17 6.05
C CYS A 180 4.38 6.06 6.06
N SER A 181 4.51 5.13 5.14
CA SER A 181 3.70 3.91 5.09
C SER A 181 4.58 2.70 5.42
N LEU A 182 4.07 1.84 6.28
CA LEU A 182 4.62 0.52 6.55
C LEU A 182 3.69 -0.49 5.84
N LEU A 183 4.26 -1.40 5.05
CA LEU A 183 3.52 -2.36 4.27
C LEU A 183 3.58 -3.74 4.92
N TRP A 184 2.41 -4.38 5.03
CA TRP A 184 2.31 -5.76 5.50
C TRP A 184 1.31 -6.54 4.66
N HIS A 185 1.65 -7.75 4.26
CA HIS A 185 0.78 -8.60 3.47
C HIS A 185 -0.11 -9.47 4.40
N PRO A 186 -1.44 -9.40 4.31
CA PRO A 186 -2.34 -10.11 5.23
C PRO A 186 -2.15 -11.63 5.27
N HIS A 187 -1.69 -12.25 4.18
CA HIS A 187 -1.47 -13.69 4.14
C HIS A 187 -0.29 -14.14 5.03
N THR A 188 0.65 -13.25 5.33
CA THR A 188 1.80 -13.56 6.20
C THR A 188 1.44 -13.58 7.69
N LEU A 189 0.21 -13.14 8.03
CA LEU A 189 -0.33 -13.18 9.40
C LEU A 189 -0.95 -14.53 9.76
N THR A 190 -0.89 -15.51 8.86
CA THR A 190 -1.37 -16.86 9.12
C THR A 190 -0.34 -17.68 9.89
N LYS A 191 -0.78 -18.69 10.64
CA LYS A 191 0.08 -19.49 11.52
C LYS A 191 1.22 -20.20 10.80
N ASP A 192 1.03 -20.55 9.53
CA ASP A 192 2.02 -21.21 8.69
C ASP A 192 3.15 -20.27 8.25
N TYR A 193 2.89 -18.96 8.15
CA TYR A 193 3.93 -17.93 7.96
C TYR A 193 4.59 -17.53 9.29
N GLY A 194 3.80 -17.31 10.35
CA GLY A 194 4.28 -16.97 11.68
C GLY A 194 4.90 -15.57 11.82
N TRP A 195 4.47 -14.60 10.99
CA TRP A 195 4.98 -13.21 11.02
C TRP A 195 4.05 -12.25 11.80
N ASP A 196 3.02 -12.79 12.43
CA ASP A 196 2.02 -12.03 13.17
C ASP A 196 2.57 -11.40 14.47
N GLU A 197 3.55 -12.03 15.13
CA GLU A 197 4.20 -11.46 16.32
C GLU A 197 4.93 -10.16 15.97
N ASP A 198 5.75 -10.14 14.91
CA ASP A 198 6.45 -8.95 14.45
C ASP A 198 5.49 -7.85 13.96
N TYR A 199 4.35 -8.24 13.34
CA TYR A 199 3.30 -7.29 12.99
C TYR A 199 2.70 -6.60 14.23
N ASN A 200 2.45 -7.35 15.30
CA ASN A 200 1.95 -6.79 16.56
C ASN A 200 2.99 -5.86 17.19
N MET A 201 4.27 -6.23 17.22
CA MET A 201 5.36 -5.36 17.69
C MET A 201 5.44 -4.05 16.87
N MET A 202 5.24 -4.12 15.55
CA MET A 202 5.17 -2.93 14.70
C MET A 202 4.00 -2.01 15.09
N LEU A 203 2.82 -2.57 15.34
CA LEU A 203 1.66 -1.78 15.78
C LEU A 203 1.88 -1.13 17.14
N GLU A 204 2.51 -1.81 18.08
CA GLU A 204 2.91 -1.28 19.37
C GLU A 204 3.88 -0.10 19.21
N ALA A 205 4.93 -0.26 18.41
CA ALA A 205 5.90 0.80 18.14
C ALA A 205 5.30 2.05 17.46
N ILE A 206 4.30 1.86 16.58
CA ILE A 206 3.56 2.99 15.98
C ILE A 206 2.74 3.72 17.04
N SER A 207 2.10 2.97 17.95
CA SER A 207 1.19 3.50 18.99
C SER A 207 1.93 4.09 20.18
N ASP A 208 3.20 3.78 20.35
CA ASP A 208 4.04 4.27 21.44
C ASP A 208 4.27 5.78 21.28
N LYS A 209 3.80 6.54 22.26
CA LYS A 209 3.91 8.02 22.29
C LYS A 209 5.24 8.51 22.83
N GLU A 210 6.03 7.63 23.45
CA GLU A 210 7.33 7.96 24.01
C GLU A 210 8.47 7.76 23.00
N LEU A 211 8.20 7.08 21.89
CA LEU A 211 9.06 7.01 20.72
C LEU A 211 8.84 8.24 19.84
#